data_a7773d242e4a26980933e559be266ba7
#
_entry.id   a7773d242e4a26980933e559be266ba7
#
_cell.length_a   1.000
_cell.length_b   1.000
_cell.length_c   1.000
_cell.angle_alpha   90.00
_cell.angle_beta   90.00
_cell.angle_gamma   90.00
#
_symmetry.space_group_name_H-M   'P 1'
#
loop_
_entity.id
_entity.type
_entity.pdbx_description
1 polymer ?
#
loop_
_entity_poly.entity_id
_entity_poly.type
_entity_poly.pdbx_seq_one_letter_code
_entity_poly.pdbx_strand_id
1 'polypeptide(L)'
;MPGGEIGAATPVGRGLISEDVINQVKDRIDIAEVVGHHVSLTKAGQNLKGLCPFHQEKSPSFTVNSSKQIFHCFGCGAGGNVFTFLTRITGTSFPEVVRDLGRKVGIEIQESAGQSGPLAAQTARVESLNQAVVGWFRQNLNDPKLGEEARTYLAGRGMTDATLERFAVGFVSNEWDGLSKALMKQGFTAAELAMAGLTVAREHASGSYDRFRGRVMFPITDLRKRVVGFGGRILGEGTPKYLNSPDTPLFKKGQTLYALDLAREAVARLKTVIVVEGYFDAVALHQAGLTHTVATLGTALTAEHIQVLRRFASKVVLLFDPDQAGVRAALRGLDLFVNSGLGVKVVTLPDGDDPDTYVRKQGPEAFARLEEQAPSLLDFALEQRLSTAESSTIEGRIRSVDDVLRILQKSEHPIEREERIRVVAERLGISQQRLIERYPALVQSEGHRPAPVQSADPTPAMFKGVSEERDLAYLLLHGHLTPADVRRLRPEAFSVPACRSLVESALNHLDRDGRVGLRSLLDAVVDHPDCGSLATELSMREDHFDDVKAHVAGCLETLDRKRAEAVFRSLIGQLKAAEREGRAEDARRLNTQVNELRMQKSGRPSTGLLSLVKE
;
A
#
# COMPACT_ATOMS: atom_id res chain seq x y z
N MET A 1 -15.47 -36.34 -22.81
CA MET A 1 -14.44 -35.54 -22.16
C MET A 1 -14.94 -34.12 -22.06
N PRO A 2 -15.32 -33.57 -20.90
CA PRO A 2 -15.82 -32.21 -20.79
C PRO A 2 -14.63 -31.24 -20.59
N GLY A 3 -14.69 -30.12 -21.32
CA GLY A 3 -13.77 -29.02 -21.24
C GLY A 3 -13.87 -28.26 -19.90
N GLY A 4 -12.70 -27.93 -19.32
CA GLY A 4 -12.61 -27.13 -18.11
C GLY A 4 -12.89 -25.66 -18.41
N GLU A 5 -13.87 -25.10 -17.73
CA GLU A 5 -14.12 -23.67 -17.65
C GLU A 5 -13.01 -23.00 -16.84
N ILE A 6 -12.34 -22.03 -17.47
CA ILE A 6 -11.39 -21.15 -16.81
C ILE A 6 -12.22 -20.12 -16.05
N GLY A 7 -12.34 -20.29 -14.74
CA GLY A 7 -13.06 -19.38 -13.87
C GLY A 7 -12.44 -17.98 -13.86
N ALA A 8 -13.27 -16.98 -14.16
CA ALA A 8 -12.97 -15.57 -14.02
C ALA A 8 -12.60 -15.25 -12.56
N ALA A 9 -11.49 -14.53 -12.35
CA ALA A 9 -11.03 -14.07 -11.04
C ALA A 9 -12.06 -13.10 -10.44
N THR A 10 -12.75 -13.54 -9.38
CA THR A 10 -13.68 -12.71 -8.61
C THR A 10 -12.92 -11.63 -7.84
N PRO A 11 -13.37 -10.37 -7.82
CA PRO A 11 -12.71 -9.32 -7.04
C PRO A 11 -12.83 -9.61 -5.56
N VAL A 12 -11.69 -9.58 -4.89
CA VAL A 12 -11.52 -9.86 -3.45
C VAL A 12 -12.24 -8.79 -2.61
N GLY A 13 -13.26 -9.17 -1.86
CA GLY A 13 -13.80 -8.36 -0.77
C GLY A 13 -15.33 -8.12 -0.69
N ARG A 14 -16.14 -8.53 -1.66
CA ARG A 14 -17.59 -8.28 -1.67
C ARG A 14 -18.48 -9.37 -1.01
N GLY A 15 -17.92 -10.44 -0.48
CA GLY A 15 -18.63 -11.69 -0.14
C GLY A 15 -19.53 -11.69 1.12
N LEU A 16 -19.72 -10.57 1.85
CA LEU A 16 -20.44 -10.55 3.13
C LEU A 16 -21.77 -9.76 3.11
N ILE A 17 -21.99 -8.90 2.13
CA ILE A 17 -23.21 -8.09 2.01
C ILE A 17 -23.68 -8.22 0.55
N SER A 18 -24.96 -8.51 0.34
CA SER A 18 -25.49 -8.66 -1.02
C SER A 18 -25.40 -7.34 -1.79
N GLU A 19 -25.19 -7.41 -3.09
CA GLU A 19 -25.12 -6.23 -3.96
C GLU A 19 -26.42 -5.40 -3.88
N ASP A 20 -27.57 -6.06 -3.74
CA ASP A 20 -28.86 -5.40 -3.58
C ASP A 20 -28.89 -4.52 -2.32
N VAL A 21 -28.35 -4.99 -1.20
CA VAL A 21 -28.27 -4.21 0.04
C VAL A 21 -27.30 -3.05 -0.10
N ILE A 22 -26.14 -3.26 -0.73
CA ILE A 22 -25.18 -2.20 -1.01
C ILE A 22 -25.83 -1.10 -1.86
N ASN A 23 -26.56 -1.48 -2.90
CA ASN A 23 -27.27 -0.56 -3.77
C ASN A 23 -28.40 0.18 -3.02
N GLN A 24 -29.17 -0.50 -2.18
CA GLN A 24 -30.19 0.15 -1.33
C GLN A 24 -29.60 1.18 -0.39
N VAL A 25 -28.45 0.89 0.24
CA VAL A 25 -27.74 1.85 1.10
C VAL A 25 -27.26 3.03 0.28
N LYS A 26 -26.66 2.77 -0.88
CA LYS A 26 -26.15 3.79 -1.80
C LYS A 26 -27.23 4.75 -2.29
N ASP A 27 -28.40 4.22 -2.65
CA ASP A 27 -29.51 5.03 -3.21
C ASP A 27 -30.17 5.94 -2.16
N ARG A 28 -29.97 5.68 -0.86
CA ARG A 28 -30.51 6.51 0.24
C ARG A 28 -29.54 7.53 0.80
N ILE A 29 -28.31 7.56 0.31
CA ILE A 29 -27.26 8.43 0.84
C ILE A 29 -26.82 9.43 -0.22
N ASP A 30 -26.74 10.71 0.17
CA ASP A 30 -26.10 11.73 -0.66
C ASP A 30 -24.62 11.86 -0.27
N ILE A 31 -23.72 11.62 -1.22
CA ILE A 31 -22.29 11.78 -1.03
C ILE A 31 -21.91 13.18 -0.58
N ALA A 32 -22.62 14.22 -1.05
CA ALA A 32 -22.32 15.61 -0.69
C ALA A 32 -22.60 15.88 0.79
N GLU A 33 -23.65 15.30 1.35
CA GLU A 33 -23.96 15.38 2.77
C GLU A 33 -22.87 14.68 3.60
N VAL A 34 -22.52 13.44 3.24
CA VAL A 34 -21.49 12.67 3.95
C VAL A 34 -20.13 13.35 3.90
N VAL A 35 -19.71 13.80 2.73
CA VAL A 35 -18.43 14.51 2.55
C VAL A 35 -18.43 15.85 3.27
N GLY A 36 -19.57 16.55 3.28
CA GLY A 36 -19.74 17.84 3.95
C GLY A 36 -19.47 17.81 5.46
N HIS A 37 -19.61 16.64 6.12
CA HIS A 37 -19.20 16.46 7.52
C HIS A 37 -17.67 16.45 7.73
N HIS A 38 -16.89 16.26 6.66
CA HIS A 38 -15.43 16.14 6.72
C HIS A 38 -14.70 17.26 5.96
N VAL A 39 -15.35 17.86 4.96
CA VAL A 39 -14.77 18.86 4.05
C VAL A 39 -15.74 20.01 3.88
N SER A 40 -15.25 21.24 4.05
CA SER A 40 -16.05 22.43 3.71
C SER A 40 -16.21 22.53 2.20
N LEU A 41 -17.42 22.31 1.71
CA LEU A 41 -17.75 22.30 0.30
C LEU A 41 -18.39 23.62 -0.13
N THR A 42 -17.98 24.17 -1.26
CA THR A 42 -18.55 25.35 -1.91
C THR A 42 -19.08 25.00 -3.29
N LYS A 43 -20.19 25.63 -3.71
CA LYS A 43 -20.81 25.37 -5.02
C LYS A 43 -19.92 25.88 -6.17
N ALA A 44 -19.67 25.04 -7.16
CA ALA A 44 -18.90 25.36 -8.37
C ALA A 44 -19.57 24.73 -9.60
N GLY A 45 -20.51 25.45 -10.22
CA GLY A 45 -21.34 24.94 -11.31
C GLY A 45 -22.25 23.79 -10.83
N GLN A 46 -22.20 22.66 -11.52
CA GLN A 46 -22.94 21.44 -11.15
C GLN A 46 -22.23 20.62 -10.06
N ASN A 47 -21.04 21.00 -9.68
CA ASN A 47 -20.21 20.32 -8.70
C ASN A 47 -20.08 21.12 -7.41
N LEU A 48 -19.59 20.45 -6.35
CA LEU A 48 -19.15 21.08 -5.12
C LEU A 48 -17.63 20.93 -5.03
N LYS A 49 -16.92 21.98 -4.57
CA LYS A 49 -15.46 21.97 -4.43
C LYS A 49 -15.03 22.28 -3.01
N GLY A 50 -13.92 21.68 -2.58
CA GLY A 50 -13.28 21.91 -1.29
C GLY A 50 -11.81 21.59 -1.30
N LEU A 51 -11.14 21.81 -0.18
CA LEU A 51 -9.76 21.34 0.01
C LEU A 51 -9.76 19.82 0.22
N CYS A 52 -8.81 19.13 -0.40
CA CYS A 52 -8.74 17.68 -0.34
C CYS A 52 -8.37 17.18 1.07
N PRO A 53 -9.12 16.23 1.64
CA PRO A 53 -8.78 15.66 2.94
C PRO A 53 -7.67 14.59 2.85
N PHE A 54 -7.24 14.22 1.63
CA PHE A 54 -6.28 13.15 1.38
C PHE A 54 -4.87 13.62 1.06
N HIS A 55 -4.68 14.94 0.76
CA HIS A 55 -3.37 15.58 0.58
C HIS A 55 -3.44 17.05 0.98
N GLN A 56 -2.29 17.66 1.23
CA GLN A 56 -2.23 19.08 1.56
C GLN A 56 -2.24 19.93 0.29
N GLU A 57 -3.14 20.93 0.26
CA GLU A 57 -3.24 21.89 -0.84
C GLU A 57 -3.71 23.24 -0.32
N LYS A 58 -3.39 24.31 -1.07
CA LYS A 58 -3.83 25.69 -0.76
C LYS A 58 -5.03 26.13 -1.58
N SER A 59 -5.25 25.51 -2.73
CA SER A 59 -6.36 25.79 -3.65
C SER A 59 -7.26 24.56 -3.77
N PRO A 60 -8.61 24.74 -3.78
CA PRO A 60 -9.53 23.61 -3.82
C PRO A 60 -9.41 22.80 -5.12
N SER A 61 -8.97 21.55 -5.04
CA SER A 61 -8.94 20.59 -6.15
C SER A 61 -9.86 19.38 -5.95
N PHE A 62 -10.42 19.24 -4.76
CA PHE A 62 -11.35 18.15 -4.43
C PHE A 62 -12.77 18.53 -4.90
N THR A 63 -13.35 17.69 -5.73
CA THR A 63 -14.65 17.93 -6.38
C THR A 63 -15.62 16.80 -6.06
N VAL A 64 -16.86 17.13 -5.71
CA VAL A 64 -17.96 16.20 -5.47
C VAL A 64 -19.09 16.48 -6.43
N ASN A 65 -19.63 15.45 -7.07
CA ASN A 65 -20.80 15.52 -7.94
C ASN A 65 -21.95 14.73 -7.33
N SER A 66 -22.97 15.44 -6.82
CA SER A 66 -24.15 14.81 -6.18
C SER A 66 -25.02 14.07 -7.17
N SER A 67 -25.13 14.48 -8.44
CA SER A 67 -25.94 13.78 -9.43
C SER A 67 -25.34 12.44 -9.84
N LYS A 68 -24.01 12.34 -9.89
CA LYS A 68 -23.27 11.11 -10.21
C LYS A 68 -22.88 10.31 -8.98
N GLN A 69 -23.05 10.86 -7.77
CA GLN A 69 -22.70 10.26 -6.47
C GLN A 69 -21.22 9.84 -6.38
N ILE A 70 -20.31 10.66 -6.90
CA ILE A 70 -18.86 10.44 -6.92
C ILE A 70 -18.10 11.67 -6.45
N PHE A 71 -16.87 11.44 -5.99
CA PHE A 71 -15.87 12.49 -5.78
C PHE A 71 -14.62 12.22 -6.61
N HIS A 72 -13.89 13.28 -6.94
CA HIS A 72 -12.55 13.21 -7.53
C HIS A 72 -11.71 14.39 -7.07
N CYS A 73 -10.44 14.15 -6.77
CA CYS A 73 -9.45 15.17 -6.46
C CYS A 73 -8.48 15.33 -7.64
N PHE A 74 -8.51 16.48 -8.31
CA PHE A 74 -7.62 16.76 -9.44
C PHE A 74 -6.16 17.01 -9.00
N GLY A 75 -5.89 17.20 -7.69
CA GLY A 75 -4.55 17.34 -7.14
C GLY A 75 -3.82 16.01 -6.94
N CYS A 76 -4.46 15.03 -6.26
CA CYS A 76 -3.82 13.75 -5.93
C CYS A 76 -4.43 12.53 -6.63
N GLY A 77 -5.42 12.71 -7.51
CA GLY A 77 -6.07 11.62 -8.23
C GLY A 77 -7.00 10.74 -7.37
N ALA A 78 -7.24 11.07 -6.10
CA ALA A 78 -8.16 10.32 -5.26
C ALA A 78 -9.59 10.45 -5.79
N GLY A 79 -10.24 9.35 -6.12
CA GLY A 79 -11.61 9.33 -6.63
C GLY A 79 -12.38 8.12 -6.13
N GLY A 80 -13.72 8.17 -6.23
CA GLY A 80 -14.58 7.07 -5.80
C GLY A 80 -16.00 7.51 -5.47
N ASN A 81 -16.76 6.60 -4.84
CA ASN A 81 -18.10 6.84 -4.30
C ASN A 81 -18.05 7.13 -2.79
N VAL A 82 -19.23 7.21 -2.15
CA VAL A 82 -19.34 7.47 -0.70
C VAL A 82 -18.64 6.40 0.16
N PHE A 83 -18.68 5.14 -0.27
CA PHE A 83 -18.02 4.06 0.46
C PHE A 83 -16.50 4.19 0.38
N THR A 84 -15.96 4.45 -0.82
CA THR A 84 -14.53 4.69 -1.04
C THR A 84 -14.05 5.90 -0.25
N PHE A 85 -14.83 6.99 -0.22
CA PHE A 85 -14.53 8.18 0.57
C PHE A 85 -14.39 7.86 2.06
N LEU A 86 -15.40 7.20 2.65
CA LEU A 86 -15.39 6.86 4.07
C LEU A 86 -14.32 5.84 4.41
N THR A 87 -14.12 4.80 3.58
CA THR A 87 -13.04 3.82 3.78
C THR A 87 -11.68 4.51 3.85
N ARG A 88 -11.43 5.50 2.96
CA ARG A 88 -10.17 6.24 2.96
C ARG A 88 -10.01 7.19 4.14
N ILE A 89 -11.06 7.92 4.52
CA ILE A 89 -10.95 8.94 5.57
C ILE A 89 -10.99 8.36 6.97
N THR A 90 -11.76 7.28 7.19
CA THR A 90 -11.89 6.63 8.51
C THR A 90 -10.92 5.48 8.70
N GLY A 91 -10.36 4.92 7.63
CA GLY A 91 -9.53 3.72 7.66
C GLY A 91 -10.31 2.42 7.95
N THR A 92 -11.65 2.49 7.95
CA THR A 92 -12.54 1.32 8.16
C THR A 92 -12.71 0.51 6.88
N SER A 93 -13.06 -0.77 7.01
CA SER A 93 -13.26 -1.62 5.83
C SER A 93 -14.58 -1.32 5.12
N PHE A 94 -14.63 -1.63 3.83
CA PHE A 94 -15.85 -1.48 3.01
C PHE A 94 -17.11 -2.10 3.65
N PRO A 95 -17.12 -3.35 4.15
CA PRO A 95 -18.31 -3.92 4.78
C PRO A 95 -18.77 -3.17 6.03
N GLU A 96 -17.85 -2.58 6.78
CA GLU A 96 -18.19 -1.79 7.96
C GLU A 96 -18.78 -0.45 7.59
N VAL A 97 -18.18 0.22 6.60
CA VAL A 97 -18.75 1.48 6.07
C VAL A 97 -20.17 1.24 5.58
N VAL A 98 -20.42 0.15 4.86
CA VAL A 98 -21.78 -0.21 4.38
C VAL A 98 -22.72 -0.42 5.56
N ARG A 99 -22.31 -1.13 6.64
CA ARG A 99 -23.15 -1.34 7.83
C ARG A 99 -23.43 -0.03 8.59
N ASP A 100 -22.43 0.81 8.74
CA ASP A 100 -22.58 2.09 9.44
C ASP A 100 -23.52 3.02 8.70
N LEU A 101 -23.38 3.09 7.39
CA LEU A 101 -24.28 3.83 6.53
C LEU A 101 -25.68 3.21 6.51
N GLY A 102 -25.78 1.89 6.43
CA GLY A 102 -27.06 1.17 6.48
C GLY A 102 -27.84 1.49 7.76
N ARG A 103 -27.18 1.47 8.92
CA ARG A 103 -27.79 1.89 10.20
C ARG A 103 -28.30 3.33 10.17
N LYS A 104 -27.54 4.26 9.58
CA LYS A 104 -27.95 5.66 9.47
C LYS A 104 -29.19 5.86 8.62
N VAL A 105 -29.37 5.06 7.58
CA VAL A 105 -30.54 5.15 6.67
C VAL A 105 -31.65 4.16 6.99
N GLY A 106 -31.59 3.48 8.15
CA GLY A 106 -32.63 2.54 8.61
C GLY A 106 -32.72 1.24 7.79
N ILE A 107 -31.61 0.84 7.15
CA ILE A 107 -31.50 -0.47 6.50
C ILE A 107 -30.81 -1.41 7.48
N GLU A 108 -31.57 -2.36 8.00
CA GLU A 108 -31.04 -3.42 8.83
C GLU A 108 -30.33 -4.43 7.94
N ILE A 109 -29.00 -4.41 7.96
CA ILE A 109 -28.20 -5.38 7.19
C ILE A 109 -28.17 -6.65 8.02
N GLN A 110 -29.13 -7.54 7.75
CA GLN A 110 -29.12 -8.87 8.33
C GLN A 110 -27.84 -9.57 7.84
N GLU A 111 -26.98 -9.93 8.76
CA GLU A 111 -25.99 -10.97 8.48
C GLU A 111 -26.80 -12.20 8.17
N SER A 112 -26.80 -12.58 6.89
CA SER A 112 -27.38 -13.87 6.51
C SER A 112 -26.61 -14.93 7.28
N ALA A 113 -27.20 -15.43 8.34
CA ALA A 113 -26.67 -16.47 9.23
C ALA A 113 -26.42 -17.80 8.47
N GLY A 114 -26.51 -17.79 7.15
CA GLY A 114 -26.35 -18.92 6.26
C GLY A 114 -25.20 -18.86 5.26
N GLN A 115 -24.43 -17.74 5.17
CA GLN A 115 -23.28 -17.63 4.25
C GLN A 115 -22.08 -16.86 4.83
N SER A 116 -21.79 -16.97 6.10
CA SER A 116 -20.41 -16.87 6.55
C SER A 116 -19.73 -18.14 6.03
N GLY A 117 -19.02 -18.02 4.89
CA GLY A 117 -18.28 -19.14 4.34
C GLY A 117 -17.36 -19.74 5.40
N PRO A 118 -16.93 -21.00 5.28
CA PRO A 118 -16.09 -21.69 6.27
C PRO A 118 -14.93 -20.83 6.79
N LEU A 119 -14.39 -19.96 5.94
CA LEU A 119 -13.28 -19.04 6.28
C LEU A 119 -13.68 -17.94 7.27
N ALA A 120 -14.87 -17.34 7.15
CA ALA A 120 -15.31 -16.29 8.07
C ALA A 120 -15.64 -16.86 9.46
N ALA A 121 -16.26 -18.04 9.52
CA ALA A 121 -16.50 -18.75 10.77
C ALA A 121 -15.18 -19.13 11.45
N GLN A 122 -14.19 -19.60 10.69
CA GLN A 122 -12.84 -19.89 11.19
C GLN A 122 -12.15 -18.64 11.74
N THR A 123 -12.25 -17.51 11.03
CA THR A 123 -11.68 -16.23 11.45
C THR A 123 -12.27 -15.76 12.78
N ALA A 124 -13.61 -15.78 12.92
CA ALA A 124 -14.30 -15.42 14.16
C ALA A 124 -13.91 -16.37 15.31
N ARG A 125 -13.70 -17.65 15.01
CA ARG A 125 -13.30 -18.63 16.01
C ARG A 125 -11.85 -18.38 16.48
N VAL A 126 -10.92 -18.05 15.58
CA VAL A 126 -9.54 -17.67 15.93
C VAL A 126 -9.51 -16.36 16.73
N GLU A 127 -10.38 -15.39 16.43
CA GLU A 127 -10.52 -14.15 17.21
C GLU A 127 -10.94 -14.46 18.64
N SER A 128 -11.98 -15.28 18.83
CA SER A 128 -12.46 -15.71 20.15
C SER A 128 -11.35 -16.47 20.92
N LEU A 129 -10.60 -17.32 20.24
CA LEU A 129 -9.46 -18.04 20.81
C LEU A 129 -8.37 -17.06 21.28
N ASN A 130 -7.95 -16.12 20.43
CA ASN A 130 -6.93 -15.14 20.80
C ASN A 130 -7.35 -14.30 22.03
N GLN A 131 -8.62 -13.96 22.13
CA GLN A 131 -9.14 -13.24 23.31
C GLN A 131 -9.07 -14.09 24.58
N ALA A 132 -9.38 -15.38 24.49
CA ALA A 132 -9.24 -16.31 25.62
C ALA A 132 -7.76 -16.48 26.04
N VAL A 133 -6.84 -16.50 25.08
CA VAL A 133 -5.38 -16.54 25.31
C VAL A 133 -4.90 -15.32 26.10
N VAL A 134 -5.36 -14.11 25.73
CA VAL A 134 -5.03 -12.89 26.50
C VAL A 134 -5.48 -13.02 27.96
N GLY A 135 -6.71 -13.48 28.18
CA GLY A 135 -7.22 -13.70 29.54
C GLY A 135 -6.34 -14.67 30.34
N TRP A 136 -5.93 -15.78 29.72
CA TRP A 136 -5.07 -16.78 30.35
C TRP A 136 -3.65 -16.24 30.63
N PHE A 137 -3.02 -15.51 29.70
CA PHE A 137 -1.72 -14.90 29.93
C PHE A 137 -1.75 -13.85 31.06
N ARG A 138 -2.81 -13.04 31.13
CA ARG A 138 -2.99 -12.06 32.21
C ARG A 138 -3.22 -12.73 33.56
N GLN A 139 -4.03 -13.78 33.60
CA GLN A 139 -4.23 -14.58 34.82
C GLN A 139 -2.90 -15.14 35.34
N ASN A 140 -2.07 -15.70 34.46
CA ASN A 140 -0.75 -16.23 34.83
C ASN A 140 0.19 -15.12 35.35
N LEU A 141 0.20 -13.94 34.74
CA LEU A 141 1.00 -12.81 35.22
C LEU A 141 0.57 -12.36 36.62
N ASN A 142 -0.73 -12.37 36.89
CA ASN A 142 -1.30 -11.93 38.17
C ASN A 142 -1.28 -13.04 39.26
N ASP A 143 -1.01 -14.27 38.89
CA ASP A 143 -0.85 -15.35 39.87
C ASP A 143 0.34 -15.06 40.79
N PRO A 144 0.15 -15.11 42.15
CA PRO A 144 1.19 -14.73 43.10
C PRO A 144 2.50 -15.52 42.95
N LYS A 145 2.42 -16.81 42.62
CA LYS A 145 3.59 -17.70 42.50
C LYS A 145 4.07 -17.79 41.06
N LEU A 146 3.15 -18.08 40.14
CA LEU A 146 3.52 -18.35 38.74
C LEU A 146 4.07 -17.10 38.04
N GLY A 147 3.49 -15.94 38.31
CA GLY A 147 3.86 -14.66 37.68
C GLY A 147 4.96 -13.87 38.41
N GLU A 148 5.50 -14.35 39.53
CA GLU A 148 6.44 -13.60 40.38
C GLU A 148 7.69 -13.15 39.61
N GLU A 149 8.34 -14.07 38.90
CA GLU A 149 9.53 -13.78 38.11
C GLU A 149 9.23 -12.74 37.01
N ALA A 150 8.11 -12.89 36.31
CA ALA A 150 7.71 -11.97 35.25
C ALA A 150 7.40 -10.57 35.80
N ARG A 151 6.68 -10.47 36.94
CA ARG A 151 6.41 -9.17 37.57
C ARG A 151 7.69 -8.50 38.05
N THR A 152 8.61 -9.25 38.67
CA THR A 152 9.92 -8.74 39.11
C THR A 152 10.71 -8.20 37.92
N TYR A 153 10.73 -8.94 36.80
CA TYR A 153 11.39 -8.51 35.57
C TYR A 153 10.76 -7.22 35.02
N LEU A 154 9.42 -7.13 34.94
CA LEU A 154 8.71 -5.97 34.44
C LEU A 154 8.88 -4.74 35.34
N ALA A 155 8.83 -4.93 36.66
CA ALA A 155 9.12 -3.88 37.64
C ALA A 155 10.55 -3.37 37.54
N GLY A 156 11.54 -4.28 37.36
CA GLY A 156 12.94 -3.92 37.11
C GLY A 156 13.13 -3.08 35.84
N ARG A 157 12.24 -3.24 34.84
CA ARG A 157 12.18 -2.39 33.66
C ARG A 157 11.37 -1.11 33.87
N GLY A 158 10.88 -0.83 35.07
CA GLY A 158 10.12 0.38 35.39
C GLY A 158 8.70 0.41 34.81
N MET A 159 8.15 -0.73 34.39
CA MET A 159 6.76 -0.81 33.87
C MET A 159 5.76 -0.70 35.01
N THR A 160 4.79 0.21 34.87
CA THR A 160 3.70 0.39 35.85
C THR A 160 2.54 -0.57 35.58
N ASP A 161 1.78 -0.91 36.64
CA ASP A 161 0.60 -1.77 36.51
C ASP A 161 -0.43 -1.21 35.53
N ALA A 162 -0.63 0.12 35.53
CA ALA A 162 -1.53 0.79 34.59
C ALA A 162 -1.07 0.61 33.13
N THR A 163 0.24 0.64 32.88
CA THR A 163 0.81 0.39 31.56
C THR A 163 0.65 -1.07 31.14
N LEU A 164 0.95 -2.00 32.05
CA LEU A 164 0.80 -3.43 31.80
C LEU A 164 -0.67 -3.79 31.50
N GLU A 165 -1.61 -3.16 32.19
CA GLU A 165 -3.02 -3.33 31.92
C GLU A 165 -3.45 -2.75 30.58
N ARG A 166 -3.02 -1.53 30.26
CA ARG A 166 -3.32 -0.84 29.00
C ARG A 166 -2.86 -1.65 27.78
N PHE A 167 -1.69 -2.29 27.88
CA PHE A 167 -1.13 -3.12 26.81
C PHE A 167 -1.53 -4.59 26.91
N ALA A 168 -2.36 -4.95 27.89
CA ALA A 168 -2.78 -6.32 28.18
C ALA A 168 -1.61 -7.30 28.29
N VAL A 169 -0.47 -6.84 28.83
CA VAL A 169 0.74 -7.65 28.99
C VAL A 169 0.43 -8.86 29.90
N GLY A 170 0.96 -10.02 29.53
CA GLY A 170 0.74 -11.25 30.27
C GLY A 170 2.01 -12.10 30.38
N PHE A 171 1.85 -13.31 30.86
CA PHE A 171 2.94 -14.25 31.07
C PHE A 171 2.53 -15.68 30.68
N VAL A 172 3.47 -16.43 30.15
CA VAL A 172 3.34 -17.87 29.95
C VAL A 172 4.52 -18.61 30.60
N SER A 173 4.20 -19.62 31.40
CA SER A 173 5.19 -20.49 32.05
C SER A 173 5.97 -21.32 31.03
N ASN A 174 7.05 -22.00 31.50
CA ASN A 174 7.89 -22.83 30.62
C ASN A 174 7.33 -24.26 30.39
N GLU A 175 6.05 -24.49 30.62
CA GLU A 175 5.40 -25.76 30.35
C GLU A 175 5.25 -26.01 28.85
N TRP A 176 5.34 -27.33 28.49
CA TRP A 176 5.29 -27.73 27.08
C TRP A 176 3.91 -27.61 26.43
N ASP A 177 2.84 -27.77 27.21
CA ASP A 177 1.46 -27.88 26.75
C ASP A 177 0.44 -27.22 27.72
N GLY A 178 0.91 -26.30 28.58
CA GLY A 178 0.08 -25.63 29.58
C GLY A 178 -1.04 -24.78 28.94
N LEU A 179 -0.70 -23.98 27.93
CA LEU A 179 -1.64 -23.15 27.18
C LEU A 179 -2.65 -24.03 26.41
N SER A 180 -2.15 -25.00 25.64
CA SER A 180 -3.02 -25.86 24.82
C SER A 180 -3.99 -26.67 25.68
N LYS A 181 -3.54 -27.24 26.79
CA LYS A 181 -4.41 -27.94 27.75
C LYS A 181 -5.50 -27.01 28.35
N ALA A 182 -5.14 -25.79 28.73
CA ALA A 182 -6.08 -24.84 29.30
C ALA A 182 -7.17 -24.44 28.29
N LEU A 183 -6.79 -24.18 27.04
CA LEU A 183 -7.73 -23.77 26.00
C LEU A 183 -8.60 -24.93 25.50
N MET A 184 -8.05 -26.13 25.40
CA MET A 184 -8.83 -27.33 25.05
C MET A 184 -9.91 -27.62 26.10
N LYS A 185 -9.65 -27.38 27.40
CA LYS A 185 -10.68 -27.45 28.45
C LYS A 185 -11.80 -26.41 28.27
N GLN A 186 -11.52 -25.30 27.61
CA GLN A 186 -12.51 -24.27 27.26
C GLN A 186 -13.25 -24.58 25.93
N GLY A 187 -13.01 -25.74 25.32
CA GLY A 187 -13.71 -26.20 24.10
C GLY A 187 -13.06 -25.73 22.78
N PHE A 188 -11.80 -25.31 22.80
CA PHE A 188 -11.03 -25.08 21.58
C PHE A 188 -10.35 -26.37 21.11
N THR A 189 -10.22 -26.52 19.80
CA THR A 189 -9.60 -27.70 19.18
C THR A 189 -8.12 -27.51 18.89
N ALA A 190 -7.36 -28.61 18.79
CA ALA A 190 -5.95 -28.55 18.40
C ALA A 190 -5.74 -27.90 17.02
N ALA A 191 -6.69 -28.08 16.09
CA ALA A 191 -6.65 -27.45 14.77
C ALA A 191 -6.79 -25.92 14.85
N GLU A 192 -7.66 -25.40 15.71
CA GLU A 192 -7.83 -23.96 15.94
C GLU A 192 -6.56 -23.36 16.59
N LEU A 193 -5.97 -24.06 17.56
CA LEU A 193 -4.70 -23.65 18.17
C LEU A 193 -3.55 -23.57 17.14
N ALA A 194 -3.46 -24.57 16.26
CA ALA A 194 -2.47 -24.56 15.18
C ALA A 194 -2.73 -23.43 14.17
N MET A 195 -3.99 -23.20 13.80
CA MET A 195 -4.39 -22.12 12.87
C MET A 195 -4.08 -20.72 13.44
N ALA A 196 -4.24 -20.54 14.75
CA ALA A 196 -3.86 -19.29 15.44
C ALA A 196 -2.33 -19.18 15.67
N GLY A 197 -1.54 -20.18 15.27
CA GLY A 197 -0.10 -20.19 15.46
C GLY A 197 0.34 -20.29 16.91
N LEU A 198 -0.48 -20.85 17.79
CA LEU A 198 -0.21 -21.02 19.23
C LEU A 198 0.53 -22.32 19.53
N THR A 199 0.45 -23.30 18.63
CA THR A 199 1.14 -24.58 18.76
C THR A 199 2.05 -24.87 17.56
N VAL A 200 3.04 -25.72 17.77
CA VAL A 200 4.00 -26.19 16.76
C VAL A 200 3.91 -27.71 16.70
N ALA A 201 3.76 -28.27 15.50
CA ALA A 201 3.79 -29.70 15.29
C ALA A 201 5.19 -30.26 15.61
N ARG A 202 5.26 -31.47 16.19
CA ARG A 202 6.54 -32.17 16.44
C ARG A 202 7.03 -32.83 15.15
N GLU A 203 8.28 -32.60 14.78
CA GLU A 203 8.85 -33.09 13.52
C GLU A 203 8.99 -34.63 13.47
N HIS A 204 9.24 -35.28 14.62
CA HIS A 204 9.53 -36.70 14.68
C HIS A 204 8.63 -37.51 15.66
N ALA A 205 7.49 -36.89 16.07
CA ALA A 205 6.54 -37.52 16.98
C ALA A 205 5.12 -37.04 16.72
N SER A 206 4.11 -37.83 17.12
CA SER A 206 2.72 -37.38 17.09
C SER A 206 2.48 -36.28 18.12
N GLY A 207 1.64 -35.29 17.77
CA GLY A 207 1.21 -34.19 18.64
C GLY A 207 1.92 -32.87 18.38
N SER A 208 1.63 -31.92 19.23
CA SER A 208 2.15 -30.54 19.17
C SER A 208 2.61 -30.07 20.54
N TYR A 209 3.31 -28.95 20.59
CA TYR A 209 3.69 -28.26 21.81
C TYR A 209 3.39 -26.78 21.70
N ASP A 210 3.27 -26.07 22.84
CA ASP A 210 2.98 -24.65 22.89
C ASP A 210 4.13 -23.83 22.30
N ARG A 211 3.80 -22.94 21.37
CA ARG A 211 4.79 -22.09 20.71
C ARG A 211 5.48 -21.14 21.68
N PHE A 212 4.72 -20.55 22.58
CA PHE A 212 5.21 -19.59 23.56
C PHE A 212 5.39 -20.28 24.91
N ARG A 213 6.59 -20.20 25.47
CA ARG A 213 6.97 -20.78 26.75
C ARG A 213 8.01 -19.93 27.46
N GLY A 214 7.87 -19.73 28.79
CA GLY A 214 8.78 -18.93 29.60
C GLY A 214 8.93 -17.48 29.13
N ARG A 215 7.81 -16.82 28.78
CA ARG A 215 7.85 -15.51 28.13
C ARG A 215 6.87 -14.51 28.73
N VAL A 216 7.30 -13.25 28.79
CA VAL A 216 6.39 -12.11 28.88
C VAL A 216 5.71 -11.94 27.53
N MET A 217 4.38 -11.83 27.54
CA MET A 217 3.55 -11.84 26.34
C MET A 217 2.94 -10.48 26.05
N PHE A 218 3.00 -10.08 24.80
CA PHE A 218 2.46 -8.83 24.26
C PHE A 218 1.40 -9.19 23.22
N PRO A 219 0.11 -8.99 23.50
CA PRO A 219 -0.94 -9.13 22.50
C PRO A 219 -0.76 -8.10 21.39
N ILE A 220 -0.88 -8.54 20.14
CA ILE A 220 -0.84 -7.68 18.96
C ILE A 220 -2.27 -7.46 18.51
N THR A 221 -2.67 -6.18 18.44
CA THR A 221 -4.01 -5.78 18.05
C THR A 221 -4.04 -5.12 16.67
N ASP A 222 -5.13 -5.29 15.96
CA ASP A 222 -5.43 -4.53 14.75
C ASP A 222 -6.13 -3.19 15.08
N LEU A 223 -6.38 -2.37 14.05
CA LEU A 223 -7.06 -1.07 14.20
C LEU A 223 -8.49 -1.17 14.78
N ARG A 224 -9.07 -2.37 14.80
CA ARG A 224 -10.38 -2.68 15.40
C ARG A 224 -10.26 -3.14 16.85
N LYS A 225 -9.07 -3.11 17.43
CA LYS A 225 -8.75 -3.63 18.75
C LYS A 225 -8.95 -5.15 18.91
N ARG A 226 -8.98 -5.91 17.80
CA ARG A 226 -9.02 -7.37 17.83
C ARG A 226 -7.60 -7.89 18.05
N VAL A 227 -7.44 -8.88 18.89
CA VAL A 227 -6.16 -9.54 19.09
C VAL A 227 -5.90 -10.47 17.90
N VAL A 228 -4.91 -10.15 17.09
CA VAL A 228 -4.58 -10.86 15.85
C VAL A 228 -3.39 -11.80 15.99
N GLY A 229 -2.54 -11.58 17.01
CA GLY A 229 -1.35 -12.38 17.27
C GLY A 229 -0.68 -12.01 18.58
N PHE A 230 0.51 -12.52 18.79
CA PHE A 230 1.28 -12.34 20.02
C PHE A 230 2.76 -12.19 19.74
N GLY A 231 3.43 -11.33 20.53
CA GLY A 231 4.86 -11.28 20.71
C GLY A 231 5.25 -11.81 22.09
N GLY A 232 6.37 -12.51 22.19
CA GLY A 232 6.84 -13.06 23.45
C GLY A 232 8.31 -12.79 23.70
N ARG A 233 8.66 -12.13 24.81
CA ARG A 233 10.04 -11.89 25.27
C ARG A 233 10.42 -12.95 26.28
N ILE A 234 11.49 -13.73 26.02
CA ILE A 234 11.93 -14.76 26.96
C ILE A 234 12.39 -14.17 28.28
N LEU A 235 12.05 -14.81 29.38
CA LEU A 235 12.64 -14.57 30.68
C LEU A 235 13.89 -15.44 30.84
N GLY A 236 14.96 -14.88 31.39
CA GLY A 236 16.23 -15.59 31.51
C GLY A 236 16.97 -15.76 30.19
N GLU A 237 17.83 -16.77 30.12
CA GLU A 237 18.66 -17.12 28.97
C GLU A 237 17.89 -17.99 27.98
N GLY A 238 18.12 -17.77 26.68
CA GLY A 238 17.50 -18.59 25.62
C GLY A 238 17.36 -17.83 24.29
N THR A 239 17.21 -18.58 23.22
CA THR A 239 17.04 -18.06 21.85
C THR A 239 15.75 -18.61 21.23
N PRO A 240 15.04 -17.80 20.44
CA PRO A 240 15.24 -16.38 20.18
C PRO A 240 14.80 -15.51 21.36
N LYS A 241 15.47 -14.36 21.55
CA LYS A 241 15.14 -13.36 22.57
C LYS A 241 13.68 -12.89 22.45
N TYR A 242 13.24 -12.58 21.22
CA TYR A 242 11.84 -12.28 20.87
C TYR A 242 11.28 -13.32 19.93
N LEU A 243 10.07 -13.77 20.18
CA LEU A 243 9.33 -14.73 19.34
C LEU A 243 7.94 -14.16 19.03
N ASN A 244 7.58 -14.12 17.75
CA ASN A 244 6.29 -13.64 17.30
C ASN A 244 5.41 -14.78 16.78
N SER A 245 4.09 -14.55 16.75
CA SER A 245 3.18 -15.41 15.99
C SER A 245 3.66 -15.55 14.54
N PRO A 246 3.47 -16.70 13.91
CA PRO A 246 3.64 -16.83 12.47
C PRO A 246 2.54 -16.03 11.76
N ASP A 247 2.64 -15.88 10.45
CA ASP A 247 1.53 -15.40 9.65
C ASP A 247 0.32 -16.33 9.79
N THR A 248 -0.85 -15.77 10.04
CA THR A 248 -2.13 -16.47 10.22
C THR A 248 -3.20 -15.81 9.35
N PRO A 249 -4.42 -16.34 9.26
CA PRO A 249 -5.53 -15.67 8.59
C PRO A 249 -5.83 -14.26 9.14
N LEU A 250 -5.54 -14.01 10.44
CA LEU A 250 -5.75 -12.71 11.08
C LEU A 250 -4.50 -11.83 11.15
N PHE A 251 -3.32 -12.39 11.04
CA PHE A 251 -2.06 -11.70 11.32
C PHE A 251 -1.07 -11.80 10.17
N LYS A 252 -0.58 -10.65 9.71
CA LYS A 252 0.49 -10.51 8.73
C LYS A 252 1.54 -9.55 9.28
N LYS A 253 2.75 -10.04 9.58
CA LYS A 253 3.83 -9.23 10.18
C LYS A 253 4.17 -8.01 9.34
N GLY A 254 4.23 -8.16 8.02
CA GLY A 254 4.56 -7.07 7.09
C GLY A 254 3.46 -6.02 6.92
N GLN A 255 2.29 -6.19 7.55
CA GLN A 255 1.16 -5.26 7.42
C GLN A 255 0.69 -4.72 8.78
N THR A 256 1.25 -5.24 9.87
CA THR A 256 0.80 -4.94 11.24
C THR A 256 1.89 -4.19 12.00
N LEU A 257 1.54 -3.06 12.59
CA LEU A 257 2.40 -2.31 13.51
C LEU A 257 1.86 -2.45 14.93
N TYR A 258 2.72 -2.79 15.87
CA TYR A 258 2.38 -2.90 17.28
C TYR A 258 1.95 -1.56 17.87
N ALA A 259 0.93 -1.56 18.69
CA ALA A 259 0.36 -0.39 19.38
C ALA A 259 -0.25 0.68 18.45
N LEU A 260 -0.46 0.42 17.15
CA LEU A 260 -1.05 1.40 16.24
C LEU A 260 -2.51 1.74 16.61
N ASP A 261 -3.27 0.78 17.14
CA ASP A 261 -4.62 0.98 17.65
C ASP A 261 -4.66 1.96 18.83
N LEU A 262 -3.66 1.91 19.72
CA LEU A 262 -3.48 2.82 20.85
C LEU A 262 -2.91 4.18 20.43
N ALA A 263 -2.03 4.19 19.42
CA ALA A 263 -1.35 5.39 18.94
C ALA A 263 -2.22 6.23 17.99
N ARG A 264 -3.18 5.64 17.31
CA ARG A 264 -3.93 6.22 16.18
C ARG A 264 -4.45 7.63 16.44
N GLU A 265 -5.04 7.87 17.60
CA GLU A 265 -5.62 9.17 17.95
C GLU A 265 -4.54 10.25 18.12
N ALA A 266 -3.45 9.92 18.83
CA ALA A 266 -2.32 10.82 19.02
C ALA A 266 -1.61 11.10 17.69
N VAL A 267 -1.39 10.07 16.85
CA VAL A 267 -0.81 10.20 15.51
C VAL A 267 -1.67 11.10 14.62
N ALA A 268 -2.98 10.91 14.61
CA ALA A 268 -3.89 11.71 13.78
C ALA A 268 -3.90 13.19 14.20
N ARG A 269 -3.80 13.47 15.50
CA ARG A 269 -3.73 14.82 16.07
C ARG A 269 -2.40 15.50 15.78
N LEU A 270 -1.27 14.80 16.01
CA LEU A 270 0.09 15.33 15.86
C LEU A 270 0.59 15.28 14.42
N LYS A 271 -0.08 14.51 13.55
CA LYS A 271 0.36 14.20 12.17
C LYS A 271 1.77 13.58 12.12
N THR A 272 2.25 13.09 13.24
CA THR A 272 3.58 12.50 13.42
C THR A 272 3.44 11.14 14.08
N VAL A 273 4.22 10.17 13.65
CA VAL A 273 4.34 8.84 14.26
C VAL A 273 5.80 8.53 14.55
N ILE A 274 6.08 8.03 15.75
CA ILE A 274 7.39 7.49 16.14
C ILE A 274 7.36 5.98 15.85
N VAL A 275 8.37 5.48 15.14
CA VAL A 275 8.52 4.06 14.82
C VAL A 275 9.77 3.53 15.49
N VAL A 276 9.60 2.54 16.36
CA VAL A 276 10.66 1.82 17.07
C VAL A 276 10.73 0.35 16.64
N GLU A 277 11.76 -0.39 17.07
CA GLU A 277 11.93 -1.80 16.69
C GLU A 277 11.25 -2.77 17.66
N GLY A 278 11.23 -2.44 18.96
CA GLY A 278 10.85 -3.37 20.02
C GLY A 278 9.53 -3.05 20.73
N TYR A 279 8.93 -4.10 21.31
CA TYR A 279 7.73 -3.97 22.12
C TYR A 279 7.94 -3.10 23.35
N PHE A 280 9.07 -3.35 24.07
CA PHE A 280 9.38 -2.59 25.29
C PHE A 280 9.61 -1.12 25.00
N ASP A 281 10.24 -0.80 23.87
CA ASP A 281 10.48 0.60 23.47
C ASP A 281 9.15 1.33 23.25
N ALA A 282 8.23 0.69 22.53
CA ALA A 282 6.90 1.26 22.32
C ALA A 282 6.14 1.44 23.64
N VAL A 283 6.15 0.42 24.53
CA VAL A 283 5.46 0.47 25.81
C VAL A 283 6.05 1.55 26.73
N ALA A 284 7.39 1.66 26.79
CA ALA A 284 8.09 2.66 27.60
C ALA A 284 7.83 4.08 27.10
N LEU A 285 7.87 4.32 25.79
CA LEU A 285 7.57 5.62 25.19
C LEU A 285 6.10 6.01 25.43
N HIS A 286 5.17 5.09 25.30
CA HIS A 286 3.76 5.34 25.68
C HIS A 286 3.59 5.66 27.16
N GLN A 287 4.29 4.95 28.05
CA GLN A 287 4.28 5.23 29.49
C GLN A 287 4.80 6.61 29.80
N ALA A 288 5.81 7.08 29.08
CA ALA A 288 6.37 8.42 29.21
C ALA A 288 5.51 9.52 28.54
N GLY A 289 4.36 9.20 27.96
CA GLY A 289 3.46 10.16 27.33
C GLY A 289 3.65 10.35 25.84
N LEU A 290 4.65 9.71 25.21
CA LEU A 290 4.87 9.71 23.76
C LEU A 290 3.94 8.70 23.07
N THR A 291 2.63 8.93 23.21
CA THR A 291 1.58 7.96 22.83
C THR A 291 1.37 7.78 21.32
N HIS A 292 2.06 8.54 20.48
CA HIS A 292 2.08 8.42 19.02
C HIS A 292 3.19 7.48 18.53
N THR A 293 3.58 6.51 19.36
CA THR A 293 4.64 5.53 19.07
C THR A 293 4.05 4.19 18.64
N VAL A 294 4.67 3.57 17.64
CA VAL A 294 4.38 2.22 17.14
C VAL A 294 5.67 1.42 17.03
N ALA A 295 5.59 0.08 17.05
CA ALA A 295 6.76 -0.74 16.81
C ALA A 295 6.59 -1.67 15.59
N THR A 296 7.72 -1.98 14.94
CA THR A 296 7.80 -3.11 14.02
C THR A 296 7.85 -4.43 14.80
N LEU A 297 7.50 -5.53 14.13
CA LEU A 297 7.35 -6.84 14.78
C LEU A 297 8.53 -7.76 14.52
N GLY A 298 9.76 -7.25 14.72
CA GLY A 298 10.98 -7.98 14.42
C GLY A 298 11.21 -8.20 12.92
N THR A 299 10.66 -7.32 12.11
CA THR A 299 10.86 -7.24 10.66
C THR A 299 11.26 -5.82 10.29
N ALA A 300 11.97 -5.64 9.20
CA ALA A 300 12.17 -4.29 8.63
C ALA A 300 10.81 -3.67 8.24
N LEU A 301 10.76 -2.35 8.19
CA LEU A 301 9.62 -1.63 7.61
C LEU A 301 9.35 -2.13 6.18
N THR A 302 8.07 -2.25 5.84
CA THR A 302 7.60 -2.68 4.52
C THR A 302 6.84 -1.56 3.82
N ALA A 303 6.59 -1.71 2.52
CA ALA A 303 5.75 -0.78 1.77
C ALA A 303 4.31 -0.72 2.33
N GLU A 304 3.79 -1.84 2.80
CA GLU A 304 2.46 -1.95 3.41
C GLU A 304 2.40 -1.18 4.74
N HIS A 305 3.44 -1.28 5.58
CA HIS A 305 3.53 -0.46 6.80
C HIS A 305 3.47 1.03 6.46
N ILE A 306 4.19 1.48 5.44
CA ILE A 306 4.19 2.89 5.00
C ILE A 306 2.81 3.30 4.48
N GLN A 307 2.14 2.44 3.70
CA GLN A 307 0.77 2.70 3.25
C GLN A 307 -0.21 2.86 4.43
N VAL A 308 -0.05 2.06 5.49
CA VAL A 308 -0.85 2.19 6.70
C VAL A 308 -0.56 3.52 7.41
N LEU A 309 0.73 3.86 7.62
CA LEU A 309 1.13 5.10 8.30
C LEU A 309 0.66 6.36 7.56
N ARG A 310 0.74 6.39 6.24
CA ARG A 310 0.26 7.53 5.41
C ARG A 310 -1.20 7.92 5.64
N ARG A 311 -2.03 6.99 6.13
CA ARG A 311 -3.45 7.27 6.42
C ARG A 311 -3.62 8.19 7.63
N PHE A 312 -2.65 8.22 8.52
CA PHE A 312 -2.77 8.89 9.82
C PHE A 312 -1.75 10.01 10.02
N ALA A 313 -0.53 9.85 9.47
CA ALA A 313 0.60 10.75 9.65
C ALA A 313 1.05 11.37 8.32
N SER A 314 1.64 12.57 8.42
CA SER A 314 2.44 13.20 7.36
C SER A 314 3.95 13.17 7.66
N LYS A 315 4.32 12.85 8.91
CA LYS A 315 5.72 12.78 9.38
C LYS A 315 5.96 11.46 10.12
N VAL A 316 7.09 10.83 9.85
CA VAL A 316 7.59 9.64 10.53
C VAL A 316 8.91 9.97 11.21
N VAL A 317 9.03 9.61 12.46
CA VAL A 317 10.28 9.68 13.23
C VAL A 317 10.76 8.25 13.43
N LEU A 318 11.85 7.89 12.77
CA LEU A 318 12.49 6.60 12.93
C LEU A 318 13.44 6.67 14.13
N LEU A 319 13.22 5.82 15.11
CA LEU A 319 14.04 5.69 16.30
C LEU A 319 14.58 4.27 16.34
N PHE A 320 15.82 4.11 15.89
CA PHE A 320 16.52 2.83 15.85
C PHE A 320 17.61 2.77 16.91
N ASP A 321 18.00 1.55 17.26
CA ASP A 321 19.15 1.33 18.11
C ASP A 321 20.42 1.92 17.45
N PRO A 322 21.36 2.49 18.21
CA PRO A 322 22.55 3.17 17.67
C PRO A 322 23.57 2.20 17.05
N ASP A 323 23.23 0.94 16.89
CA ASP A 323 24.11 -0.08 16.32
C ASP A 323 24.10 -0.08 14.77
N GLN A 324 25.04 -0.83 14.18
CA GLN A 324 25.14 -0.96 12.73
C GLN A 324 23.88 -1.58 12.08
N ALA A 325 23.07 -2.34 12.82
CA ALA A 325 21.87 -2.96 12.30
C ALA A 325 20.76 -1.91 12.14
N GLY A 326 20.59 -1.02 13.13
CA GLY A 326 19.66 0.12 13.07
C GLY A 326 20.01 1.08 11.94
N VAL A 327 21.30 1.42 11.78
CA VAL A 327 21.76 2.25 10.63
C VAL A 327 21.40 1.58 9.29
N ARG A 328 21.66 0.28 9.14
CA ARG A 328 21.28 -0.44 7.92
C ARG A 328 19.76 -0.51 7.72
N ALA A 329 18.98 -0.57 8.79
CA ALA A 329 17.53 -0.55 8.73
C ALA A 329 17.02 0.81 8.22
N ALA A 330 17.58 1.92 8.73
CA ALA A 330 17.28 3.27 8.25
C ALA A 330 17.62 3.44 6.77
N LEU A 331 18.80 2.99 6.33
CA LEU A 331 19.21 3.08 4.92
C LEU A 331 18.33 2.27 3.99
N ARG A 332 17.89 1.06 4.38
CA ARG A 332 16.91 0.28 3.60
C ARG A 332 15.54 0.98 3.54
N GLY A 333 15.16 1.69 4.60
CA GLY A 333 13.95 2.49 4.62
C GLY A 333 13.91 3.61 3.58
N LEU A 334 15.08 4.13 3.17
CA LEU A 334 15.14 5.24 2.23
C LEU A 334 14.37 4.95 0.93
N ASP A 335 14.55 3.75 0.33
CA ASP A 335 13.86 3.36 -0.91
C ASP A 335 12.35 3.24 -0.74
N LEU A 336 11.91 2.85 0.44
CA LEU A 336 10.49 2.70 0.76
C LEU A 336 9.80 4.04 1.01
N PHE A 337 10.54 5.03 1.56
CA PHE A 337 9.99 6.34 1.88
C PHE A 337 10.06 7.34 0.72
N VAL A 338 10.98 7.13 -0.23
CA VAL A 338 11.01 7.90 -1.49
C VAL A 338 9.65 7.74 -2.19
N ASN A 339 9.07 8.83 -2.65
CA ASN A 339 7.74 8.89 -3.27
C ASN A 339 6.57 8.50 -2.33
N SER A 340 6.81 8.32 -1.03
CA SER A 340 5.72 8.04 -0.07
C SER A 340 4.88 9.27 0.28
N GLY A 341 5.41 10.48 0.08
CA GLY A 341 4.82 11.74 0.53
C GLY A 341 4.89 11.95 2.05
N LEU A 342 5.68 11.12 2.77
CA LEU A 342 5.92 11.26 4.20
C LEU A 342 7.25 11.97 4.45
N GLY A 343 7.24 13.01 5.30
CA GLY A 343 8.48 13.58 5.84
C GLY A 343 9.09 12.61 6.85
N VAL A 344 10.36 12.23 6.68
CA VAL A 344 11.01 11.24 7.55
C VAL A 344 12.23 11.83 8.22
N LYS A 345 12.28 11.72 9.54
CA LYS A 345 13.44 12.06 10.39
C LYS A 345 14.00 10.80 11.04
N VAL A 346 15.30 10.83 11.35
CA VAL A 346 15.99 9.75 12.07
C VAL A 346 16.55 10.31 13.36
N VAL A 347 16.08 9.78 14.48
CA VAL A 347 16.62 10.08 15.81
C VAL A 347 17.65 9.03 16.16
N THR A 348 18.85 9.47 16.51
CA THR A 348 19.91 8.62 17.05
C THR A 348 20.07 8.93 18.54
N LEU A 349 19.98 7.90 19.36
CA LEU A 349 20.20 8.05 20.81
C LEU A 349 21.69 8.07 21.14
N PRO A 350 22.07 8.66 22.28
CA PRO A 350 23.45 8.57 22.78
C PRO A 350 23.88 7.11 22.98
N ASP A 351 25.17 6.85 22.83
CA ASP A 351 25.77 5.53 22.95
C ASP A 351 25.38 4.82 24.26
N GLY A 352 24.91 3.58 24.14
CA GLY A 352 24.55 2.72 25.25
C GLY A 352 23.09 2.85 25.74
N ASP A 353 22.30 3.75 25.21
CA ASP A 353 20.88 3.87 25.54
C ASP A 353 20.01 3.29 24.41
N ASP A 354 19.07 2.42 24.80
CA ASP A 354 17.89 2.07 23.99
C ASP A 354 16.74 3.07 24.29
N PRO A 355 15.67 3.08 23.47
CA PRO A 355 14.55 4.01 23.67
C PRO A 355 13.93 3.95 25.06
N ASP A 356 13.77 2.74 25.63
CA ASP A 356 13.28 2.49 27.00
C ASP A 356 14.19 3.16 28.03
N THR A 357 15.49 2.89 27.94
CA THR A 357 16.49 3.41 28.89
C THR A 357 16.61 4.94 28.79
N TYR A 358 16.63 5.47 27.57
CA TYR A 358 16.78 6.91 27.36
C TYR A 358 15.61 7.70 27.94
N VAL A 359 14.36 7.31 27.63
CA VAL A 359 13.20 8.06 28.09
C VAL A 359 13.00 7.97 29.59
N ARG A 360 13.39 6.86 30.22
CA ARG A 360 13.37 6.72 31.68
C ARG A 360 14.40 7.60 32.39
N LYS A 361 15.60 7.78 31.79
CA LYS A 361 16.67 8.61 32.36
C LYS A 361 16.46 10.09 32.12
N GLN A 362 16.08 10.48 30.93
CA GLN A 362 16.11 11.86 30.44
C GLN A 362 14.71 12.51 30.32
N GLY A 363 13.66 11.71 30.30
CA GLY A 363 12.28 12.17 30.17
C GLY A 363 11.85 12.50 28.73
N PRO A 364 10.55 12.70 28.52
CA PRO A 364 9.98 12.95 27.18
C PRO A 364 10.38 14.31 26.58
N GLU A 365 10.66 15.34 27.40
CA GLU A 365 11.11 16.66 26.91
C GLU A 365 12.50 16.60 26.28
N ALA A 366 13.39 15.75 26.82
CA ALA A 366 14.71 15.53 26.22
C ALA A 366 14.59 14.82 24.88
N PHE A 367 13.66 13.86 24.78
CA PHE A 367 13.37 13.19 23.51
C PHE A 367 12.80 14.17 22.46
N ALA A 368 11.88 15.07 22.85
CA ALA A 368 11.31 16.07 21.95
C ALA A 368 12.41 16.99 21.35
N ARG A 369 13.42 17.37 22.16
CA ARG A 369 14.58 18.15 21.65
C ARG A 369 15.40 17.35 20.63
N LEU A 370 15.62 16.05 20.86
CA LEU A 370 16.31 15.19 19.88
C LEU A 370 15.52 15.08 18.59
N GLU A 371 14.20 14.92 18.68
CA GLU A 371 13.31 14.86 17.50
C GLU A 371 13.36 16.16 16.69
N GLU A 372 13.36 17.31 17.34
CA GLU A 372 13.43 18.61 16.68
C GLU A 372 14.73 18.74 15.87
N GLN A 373 15.86 18.36 16.46
CA GLN A 373 17.19 18.44 15.88
C GLN A 373 17.51 17.30 14.90
N ALA A 374 16.69 16.25 14.87
CA ALA A 374 16.95 15.06 14.07
C ALA A 374 17.03 15.39 12.57
N PRO A 375 18.04 14.87 11.86
CA PRO A 375 18.17 15.05 10.42
C PRO A 375 17.04 14.35 9.65
N SER A 376 16.83 14.78 8.41
CA SER A 376 16.00 13.99 7.48
C SER A 376 16.65 12.64 7.20
N LEU A 377 15.85 11.63 6.80
CA LEU A 377 16.37 10.30 6.44
C LEU A 377 17.43 10.38 5.32
N LEU A 378 17.25 11.31 4.37
CA LEU A 378 18.20 11.51 3.29
C LEU A 378 19.52 12.10 3.82
N ASP A 379 19.46 13.12 4.68
CA ASP A 379 20.65 13.75 5.28
C ASP A 379 21.38 12.78 6.20
N PHE A 380 20.63 11.97 6.97
CA PHE A 380 21.20 10.88 7.78
C PHE A 380 21.94 9.87 6.90
N ALA A 381 21.34 9.44 5.78
CA ALA A 381 21.95 8.49 4.86
C ALA A 381 23.25 9.05 4.23
N LEU A 382 23.24 10.34 3.87
CA LEU A 382 24.42 11.04 3.34
C LEU A 382 25.53 11.11 4.38
N GLU A 383 25.22 11.50 5.62
CA GLU A 383 26.19 11.59 6.70
C GLU A 383 26.83 10.23 7.01
N GLN A 384 26.03 9.18 7.11
CA GLN A 384 26.52 7.81 7.33
C GLN A 384 27.44 7.35 6.19
N ARG A 385 27.13 7.71 4.95
CA ARG A 385 27.98 7.34 3.82
C ARG A 385 29.27 8.16 3.78
N LEU A 386 29.20 9.43 4.11
CA LEU A 386 30.37 10.31 4.19
C LEU A 386 31.31 9.94 5.33
N SER A 387 30.78 9.51 6.49
CA SER A 387 31.60 9.08 7.63
C SER A 387 32.34 7.76 7.37
N THR A 388 31.80 6.89 6.51
CA THR A 388 32.42 5.63 6.11
C THR A 388 33.18 5.70 4.78
N ALA A 389 33.30 6.92 4.20
CA ALA A 389 33.95 7.12 2.91
C ALA A 389 35.43 6.70 2.94
N GLU A 390 35.79 5.78 2.07
CA GLU A 390 37.16 5.33 1.87
C GLU A 390 37.92 6.43 1.11
N SER A 391 38.73 7.25 1.82
CA SER A 391 39.47 8.37 1.23
C SER A 391 40.93 8.03 0.93
N SER A 392 41.40 6.85 1.35
CA SER A 392 42.82 6.45 1.26
C SER A 392 43.26 6.05 -0.15
N THR A 393 42.35 5.60 -1.01
CA THR A 393 42.63 5.19 -2.39
C THR A 393 41.80 5.97 -3.40
N ILE A 394 42.27 6.11 -4.63
CA ILE A 394 41.52 6.77 -5.72
C ILE A 394 40.22 6.02 -5.99
N GLU A 395 40.29 4.69 -6.07
CA GLU A 395 39.15 3.82 -6.33
C GLU A 395 38.14 3.89 -5.20
N GLY A 396 38.59 3.97 -3.94
CA GLY A 396 37.73 4.14 -2.77
C GLY A 396 36.98 5.47 -2.82
N ARG A 397 37.67 6.56 -3.16
CA ARG A 397 37.05 7.89 -3.34
C ARG A 397 36.01 7.90 -4.45
N ILE A 398 36.29 7.26 -5.59
CA ILE A 398 35.33 7.17 -6.70
C ILE A 398 34.07 6.41 -6.25
N ARG A 399 34.23 5.25 -5.59
CA ARG A 399 33.10 4.47 -5.05
C ARG A 399 32.26 5.28 -4.07
N SER A 400 32.92 5.99 -3.14
CA SER A 400 32.23 6.84 -2.16
C SER A 400 31.42 7.95 -2.83
N VAL A 401 31.97 8.59 -3.88
CA VAL A 401 31.27 9.59 -4.69
C VAL A 401 30.04 8.97 -5.37
N ASP A 402 30.19 7.83 -6.04
CA ASP A 402 29.10 7.17 -6.75
C ASP A 402 27.96 6.77 -5.77
N ASP A 403 28.30 6.25 -4.60
CA ASP A 403 27.31 5.88 -3.57
C ASP A 403 26.54 7.09 -3.04
N VAL A 404 27.23 8.20 -2.79
CA VAL A 404 26.60 9.46 -2.35
C VAL A 404 25.70 10.02 -3.45
N LEU A 405 26.15 9.99 -4.71
CA LEU A 405 25.34 10.45 -5.84
C LEU A 405 24.07 9.59 -6.01
N ARG A 406 24.12 8.27 -5.76
CA ARG A 406 22.93 7.41 -5.74
C ARG A 406 21.92 7.81 -4.66
N ILE A 407 22.41 8.20 -3.48
CA ILE A 407 21.54 8.71 -2.43
C ILE A 407 20.91 10.04 -2.86
N LEU A 408 21.68 10.95 -3.46
CA LEU A 408 21.19 12.24 -3.94
C LEU A 408 20.16 12.14 -5.07
N GLN A 409 20.21 11.08 -5.88
CA GLN A 409 19.17 10.80 -6.89
C GLN A 409 17.77 10.66 -6.29
N LYS A 410 17.67 10.27 -5.04
CA LYS A 410 16.41 10.10 -4.30
C LYS A 410 15.82 11.42 -3.77
N SER A 411 16.55 12.54 -3.90
CA SER A 411 16.03 13.86 -3.57
C SER A 411 15.10 14.35 -4.69
N GLU A 412 13.82 14.51 -4.37
CA GLU A 412 12.80 14.93 -5.35
C GLU A 412 12.93 16.40 -5.75
N HIS A 413 13.29 17.26 -4.79
CA HIS A 413 13.32 18.70 -4.99
C HIS A 413 14.68 19.16 -5.56
N PRO A 414 14.73 19.80 -6.74
CA PRO A 414 15.99 20.19 -7.39
C PRO A 414 16.88 21.11 -6.53
N ILE A 415 16.29 22.12 -5.86
CA ILE A 415 17.00 23.08 -5.03
C ILE A 415 17.62 22.38 -3.82
N GLU A 416 16.88 21.51 -3.13
CA GLU A 416 17.41 20.73 -2.00
C GLU A 416 18.55 19.80 -2.43
N ARG A 417 18.44 19.21 -3.63
CA ARG A 417 19.48 18.35 -4.20
C ARG A 417 20.75 19.15 -4.48
N GLU A 418 20.61 20.34 -5.06
CA GLU A 418 21.77 21.22 -5.35
C GLU A 418 22.49 21.63 -4.08
N GLU A 419 21.77 22.00 -3.03
CA GLU A 419 22.34 22.34 -1.73
C GLU A 419 23.07 21.15 -1.10
N ARG A 420 22.49 19.95 -1.15
CA ARG A 420 23.17 18.73 -0.68
C ARG A 420 24.41 18.39 -1.50
N ILE A 421 24.38 18.60 -2.83
CA ILE A 421 25.59 18.44 -3.68
C ILE A 421 26.69 19.39 -3.22
N ARG A 422 26.37 20.63 -2.86
CA ARG A 422 27.35 21.61 -2.32
C ARG A 422 27.99 21.09 -1.02
N VAL A 423 27.18 20.66 -0.06
CA VAL A 423 27.68 20.12 1.22
C VAL A 423 28.57 18.89 1.01
N VAL A 424 28.16 17.99 0.13
CA VAL A 424 28.93 16.78 -0.22
C VAL A 424 30.26 17.14 -0.90
N ALA A 425 30.26 18.12 -1.80
CA ALA A 425 31.44 18.61 -2.48
C ALA A 425 32.51 19.14 -1.49
N GLU A 426 32.09 19.94 -0.52
CA GLU A 426 32.94 20.47 0.56
C GLU A 426 33.51 19.33 1.41
N ARG A 427 32.70 18.37 1.83
CA ARG A 427 33.11 17.25 2.69
C ARG A 427 34.10 16.28 2.02
N LEU A 428 33.92 16.03 0.72
CA LEU A 428 34.78 15.13 -0.06
C LEU A 428 36.00 15.85 -0.67
N GLY A 429 36.10 17.19 -0.57
CA GLY A 429 37.14 17.98 -1.20
C GLY A 429 37.15 17.88 -2.73
N ILE A 430 35.96 17.83 -3.34
CA ILE A 430 35.77 17.70 -4.79
C ILE A 430 34.97 18.92 -5.30
N SER A 431 35.26 19.41 -6.50
CA SER A 431 34.50 20.53 -7.02
C SER A 431 33.04 20.12 -7.30
N GLN A 432 32.11 20.99 -6.91
CA GLN A 432 30.67 20.79 -7.15
C GLN A 432 30.37 20.49 -8.63
N GLN A 433 31.06 21.17 -9.54
CA GLN A 433 30.88 20.97 -10.98
C GLN A 433 31.17 19.54 -11.43
N ARG A 434 32.22 18.90 -10.90
CA ARG A 434 32.53 17.49 -11.21
C ARG A 434 31.49 16.51 -10.69
N LEU A 435 30.87 16.80 -9.55
CA LEU A 435 29.77 16.00 -9.03
C LEU A 435 28.53 16.14 -9.92
N ILE A 436 28.22 17.36 -10.37
CA ILE A 436 27.11 17.64 -11.30
C ILE A 436 27.34 16.96 -12.67
N GLU A 437 28.56 16.99 -13.20
CA GLU A 437 28.90 16.31 -14.46
C GLU A 437 28.81 14.78 -14.36
N ARG A 438 29.19 14.20 -13.21
CA ARG A 438 29.11 12.74 -12.99
C ARG A 438 27.69 12.24 -12.75
N TYR A 439 26.80 13.07 -12.20
CA TYR A 439 25.44 12.73 -11.83
C TYR A 439 24.61 12.14 -13.01
N PRO A 440 24.58 12.74 -14.23
CA PRO A 440 23.85 12.20 -15.37
C PRO A 440 24.39 10.85 -15.88
N ALA A 441 25.70 10.63 -15.78
CA ALA A 441 26.33 9.38 -16.23
C ALA A 441 25.87 8.18 -15.38
N LEU A 442 25.70 8.36 -14.07
CA LEU A 442 25.17 7.34 -13.17
C LEU A 442 23.70 7.03 -13.44
N VAL A 443 22.88 8.06 -13.69
CA VAL A 443 21.47 7.91 -14.06
C VAL A 443 21.31 7.06 -15.34
N GLN A 444 22.19 7.25 -16.32
CA GLN A 444 22.16 6.49 -17.58
C GLN A 444 22.62 5.04 -17.43
N SER A 445 23.59 4.76 -16.53
CA SER A 445 24.12 3.41 -16.31
C SER A 445 23.14 2.47 -15.62
N GLU A 446 22.17 2.99 -14.85
CA GLU A 446 21.17 2.22 -14.14
C GLU A 446 19.84 2.03 -14.92
N GLY A 447 19.80 2.42 -16.19
CA GLY A 447 18.63 2.20 -17.06
C GLY A 447 17.41 3.09 -16.76
N HIS A 448 17.55 4.08 -15.89
CA HIS A 448 16.54 5.11 -15.68
C HIS A 448 16.77 6.27 -16.65
N ARG A 449 16.04 6.32 -17.74
CA ARG A 449 15.91 7.54 -18.54
C ARG A 449 15.15 8.59 -17.71
N PRO A 450 15.73 9.75 -17.38
CA PRO A 450 14.95 10.85 -16.87
C PRO A 450 14.00 11.34 -17.97
N ALA A 451 12.73 11.40 -17.67
CA ALA A 451 11.81 12.14 -18.51
C ALA A 451 12.28 13.60 -18.59
N PRO A 452 12.21 14.25 -19.75
CA PRO A 452 12.62 15.65 -19.88
C PRO A 452 11.77 16.52 -18.95
N VAL A 453 12.45 17.28 -18.08
CA VAL A 453 11.83 18.24 -17.18
C VAL A 453 11.35 19.41 -18.05
N GLN A 454 10.08 19.41 -18.39
CA GLN A 454 9.37 20.61 -18.82
C GLN A 454 8.78 21.24 -17.56
N SER A 455 9.15 22.50 -17.34
CA SER A 455 8.54 23.40 -16.36
C SER A 455 7.06 23.55 -16.69
N ALA A 456 6.21 22.87 -15.94
CA ALA A 456 4.77 23.08 -15.92
C ALA A 456 4.24 22.72 -14.53
N ASP A 457 3.23 23.44 -14.08
CA ASP A 457 2.48 23.25 -12.85
C ASP A 457 2.29 21.79 -12.42
N PRO A 458 2.19 21.46 -11.11
CA PRO A 458 2.08 20.09 -10.64
C PRO A 458 0.72 19.49 -10.98
N THR A 459 0.58 19.03 -12.22
CA THR A 459 -0.48 18.10 -12.60
C THR A 459 0.02 16.70 -12.27
N PRO A 460 -0.73 15.87 -11.57
CA PRO A 460 -0.27 14.54 -11.15
C PRO A 460 0.12 13.69 -12.37
N ALA A 461 1.36 13.23 -12.39
CA ALA A 461 1.95 12.43 -13.48
C ALA A 461 1.37 11.01 -13.60
N MET A 462 0.27 10.70 -12.91
CA MET A 462 -0.31 9.36 -12.90
C MET A 462 -1.04 8.95 -14.18
N PHE A 463 -1.38 9.90 -15.09
CA PHE A 463 -2.23 9.59 -16.25
C PHE A 463 -1.86 10.34 -17.53
N LYS A 464 -0.57 10.59 -17.79
CA LYS A 464 -0.14 11.04 -19.14
C LYS A 464 -0.19 9.85 -20.11
N GLY A 465 -1.41 9.41 -20.44
CA GLY A 465 -1.68 8.52 -21.54
C GLY A 465 -1.73 9.25 -22.86
N VAL A 466 -1.70 8.50 -23.94
CA VAL A 466 -1.94 9.00 -25.29
C VAL A 466 -3.32 9.64 -25.33
N SER A 467 -3.42 10.86 -25.87
CA SER A 467 -4.64 11.67 -25.88
C SER A 467 -5.84 10.88 -26.42
N GLU A 468 -5.65 10.14 -27.50
CA GLU A 468 -6.70 9.41 -28.20
C GLU A 468 -7.29 8.25 -27.36
N GLU A 469 -6.50 7.60 -26.53
CA GLU A 469 -6.98 6.53 -25.64
C GLU A 469 -7.88 7.07 -24.53
N ARG A 470 -7.52 8.24 -24.00
CA ARG A 470 -8.33 8.93 -22.98
C ARG A 470 -9.60 9.52 -23.56
N ASP A 471 -9.53 10.07 -24.77
CA ASP A 471 -10.70 10.62 -25.46
C ASP A 471 -11.69 9.51 -25.78
N LEU A 472 -11.24 8.33 -26.24
CA LEU A 472 -12.13 7.18 -26.45
C LEU A 472 -12.72 6.66 -25.13
N ALA A 473 -11.95 6.62 -24.05
CA ALA A 473 -12.46 6.27 -22.74
C ALA A 473 -13.51 7.27 -22.23
N TYR A 474 -13.28 8.57 -22.44
CA TYR A 474 -14.25 9.64 -22.14
C TYR A 474 -15.54 9.46 -22.96
N LEU A 475 -15.42 9.31 -24.28
CA LEU A 475 -16.55 9.16 -25.19
C LEU A 475 -17.36 7.89 -24.92
N LEU A 476 -16.68 6.80 -24.49
CA LEU A 476 -17.30 5.57 -24.05
C LEU A 476 -18.14 5.79 -22.76
N LEU A 477 -17.54 6.43 -21.75
CA LEU A 477 -18.19 6.74 -20.48
C LEU A 477 -19.42 7.64 -20.66
N HIS A 478 -19.35 8.61 -21.56
CA HIS A 478 -20.44 9.56 -21.81
C HIS A 478 -21.47 9.07 -22.86
N GLY A 479 -21.33 7.81 -23.34
CA GLY A 479 -22.28 7.20 -24.25
C GLY A 479 -22.28 7.79 -25.67
N HIS A 480 -21.17 8.41 -26.07
CA HIS A 480 -21.01 9.01 -27.40
C HIS A 480 -20.56 8.02 -28.48
N LEU A 481 -20.18 6.81 -28.12
CA LEU A 481 -19.84 5.75 -29.06
C LEU A 481 -21.10 5.01 -29.55
N THR A 482 -21.17 4.76 -30.85
CA THR A 482 -22.21 3.89 -31.41
C THR A 482 -21.92 2.41 -31.08
N PRO A 483 -22.93 1.52 -31.12
CA PRO A 483 -22.66 0.08 -30.95
C PRO A 483 -21.68 -0.50 -31.98
N ALA A 484 -21.55 0.12 -33.15
CA ALA A 484 -20.55 -0.27 -34.15
C ALA A 484 -19.13 0.13 -33.72
N ASP A 485 -18.97 1.31 -33.14
CA ASP A 485 -17.68 1.81 -32.63
C ASP A 485 -17.24 0.97 -31.42
N VAL A 486 -18.15 0.69 -30.49
CA VAL A 486 -17.87 -0.15 -29.31
C VAL A 486 -17.38 -1.55 -29.73
N ARG A 487 -17.96 -2.16 -30.75
CA ARG A 487 -17.51 -3.45 -31.30
C ARG A 487 -16.11 -3.42 -31.91
N ARG A 488 -15.59 -2.24 -32.30
CA ARG A 488 -14.23 -2.06 -32.79
C ARG A 488 -13.19 -1.93 -31.69
N LEU A 489 -13.63 -1.55 -30.47
CA LEU A 489 -12.68 -1.42 -29.34
C LEU A 489 -12.06 -2.77 -29.02
N ARG A 490 -10.76 -2.76 -28.84
CA ARG A 490 -9.96 -3.92 -28.43
C ARG A 490 -9.11 -3.51 -27.23
N PRO A 491 -9.34 -4.06 -26.02
CA PRO A 491 -8.59 -3.70 -24.83
C PRO A 491 -7.07 -3.75 -25.04
N GLU A 492 -6.59 -4.73 -25.81
CA GLU A 492 -5.17 -4.94 -26.09
C GLU A 492 -4.53 -3.81 -26.92
N ALA A 493 -5.35 -3.00 -27.60
CA ALA A 493 -4.87 -1.85 -28.37
C ALA A 493 -4.54 -0.64 -27.49
N PHE A 494 -5.01 -0.63 -26.22
CA PHE A 494 -4.74 0.44 -25.28
C PHE A 494 -3.40 0.22 -24.58
N SER A 495 -2.52 1.20 -24.68
CA SER A 495 -1.20 1.18 -24.04
C SER A 495 -1.28 1.61 -22.56
N VAL A 496 -2.28 2.43 -22.21
CA VAL A 496 -2.54 2.88 -20.83
C VAL A 496 -3.32 1.81 -20.07
N PRO A 497 -2.76 1.21 -19.01
CA PRO A 497 -3.43 0.13 -18.27
C PRO A 497 -4.82 0.52 -17.75
N ALA A 498 -4.97 1.74 -17.21
CA ALA A 498 -6.25 2.23 -16.71
C ALA A 498 -7.32 2.37 -17.82
N CYS A 499 -6.94 2.83 -19.02
CA CYS A 499 -7.85 2.89 -20.18
C CYS A 499 -8.23 1.49 -20.65
N ARG A 500 -7.28 0.56 -20.67
CA ARG A 500 -7.51 -0.85 -21.02
C ARG A 500 -8.52 -1.49 -20.08
N SER A 501 -8.30 -1.41 -18.77
CA SER A 501 -9.21 -1.97 -17.75
C SER A 501 -10.59 -1.34 -17.79
N LEU A 502 -10.69 -0.03 -18.08
CA LEU A 502 -11.97 0.65 -18.22
C LEU A 502 -12.75 0.16 -19.45
N VAL A 503 -12.07 0.02 -20.59
CA VAL A 503 -12.70 -0.48 -21.82
C VAL A 503 -13.10 -1.94 -21.67
N GLU A 504 -12.28 -2.78 -21.05
CA GLU A 504 -12.59 -4.19 -20.76
C GLU A 504 -13.83 -4.31 -19.87
N SER A 505 -13.90 -3.51 -18.79
CA SER A 505 -15.08 -3.46 -17.92
C SER A 505 -16.32 -2.98 -18.68
N ALA A 506 -16.19 -1.98 -19.54
CA ALA A 506 -17.29 -1.48 -20.34
C ALA A 506 -17.85 -2.53 -21.31
N LEU A 507 -16.96 -3.30 -21.97
CA LEU A 507 -17.36 -4.38 -22.88
C LEU A 507 -18.10 -5.51 -22.16
N ASN A 508 -17.78 -5.77 -20.90
CA ASN A 508 -18.45 -6.77 -20.06
C ASN A 508 -19.83 -6.30 -19.55
N HIS A 509 -20.14 -4.99 -19.62
CA HIS A 509 -21.37 -4.40 -19.12
C HIS A 509 -22.24 -3.80 -20.24
N LEU A 510 -22.12 -4.32 -21.46
CA LEU A 510 -23.00 -3.92 -22.58
C LEU A 510 -24.43 -4.41 -22.35
N ASP A 511 -25.40 -3.53 -22.62
CA ASP A 511 -26.79 -3.90 -22.67
C ASP A 511 -27.13 -4.73 -23.95
N ARG A 512 -28.41 -5.16 -24.09
CA ARG A 512 -28.86 -5.95 -25.24
C ARG A 512 -28.70 -5.21 -26.58
N ASP A 513 -28.64 -3.87 -26.54
CA ASP A 513 -28.51 -3.01 -27.71
C ASP A 513 -27.01 -2.67 -27.99
N GLY A 514 -26.10 -3.18 -27.19
CA GLY A 514 -24.64 -2.93 -27.30
C GLY A 514 -24.25 -1.53 -26.86
N ARG A 515 -24.97 -0.94 -25.90
CA ARG A 515 -24.66 0.36 -25.29
C ARG A 515 -24.15 0.16 -23.88
N VAL A 516 -23.38 1.12 -23.41
CA VAL A 516 -22.87 1.15 -22.04
C VAL A 516 -23.64 2.22 -21.26
N GLY A 517 -24.30 1.81 -20.18
CA GLY A 517 -24.95 2.74 -19.27
C GLY A 517 -23.91 3.40 -18.35
N LEU A 518 -23.79 4.75 -18.38
CA LEU A 518 -22.81 5.50 -17.57
C LEU A 518 -22.88 5.11 -16.09
N ARG A 519 -24.06 5.10 -15.50
CA ARG A 519 -24.25 4.78 -14.06
C ARG A 519 -23.82 3.35 -13.76
N SER A 520 -24.25 2.38 -14.57
CA SER A 520 -23.90 0.97 -14.41
C SER A 520 -22.40 0.74 -14.54
N LEU A 521 -21.75 1.38 -15.51
CA LEU A 521 -20.30 1.28 -15.69
C LEU A 521 -19.54 1.94 -14.54
N LEU A 522 -19.93 3.14 -14.11
CA LEU A 522 -19.31 3.81 -12.97
C LEU A 522 -19.42 2.96 -11.70
N ASP A 523 -20.58 2.35 -11.47
CA ASP A 523 -20.78 1.47 -10.31
C ASP A 523 -19.89 0.23 -10.34
N ALA A 524 -19.60 -0.28 -11.53
CA ALA A 524 -18.72 -1.44 -11.71
C ALA A 524 -17.23 -1.10 -11.55
N VAL A 525 -16.80 0.11 -11.95
CA VAL A 525 -15.37 0.45 -12.05
C VAL A 525 -14.89 1.43 -11.00
N VAL A 526 -15.76 2.14 -10.29
CA VAL A 526 -15.39 3.20 -9.34
C VAL A 526 -14.46 2.71 -8.23
N ASP A 527 -14.61 1.48 -7.79
CA ASP A 527 -13.79 0.83 -6.77
C ASP A 527 -12.68 -0.06 -7.37
N HIS A 528 -12.53 -0.07 -8.71
CA HIS A 528 -11.51 -0.87 -9.37
C HIS A 528 -10.13 -0.22 -9.18
N PRO A 529 -9.11 -0.96 -8.68
CA PRO A 529 -7.81 -0.38 -8.31
C PRO A 529 -7.10 0.33 -9.47
N ASP A 530 -7.26 -0.19 -10.69
CA ASP A 530 -6.50 0.29 -11.86
C ASP A 530 -7.22 1.39 -12.64
N CYS A 531 -8.57 1.41 -12.68
CA CYS A 531 -9.32 2.35 -13.53
C CYS A 531 -10.34 3.23 -12.79
N GLY A 532 -10.63 2.98 -11.50
CA GLY A 532 -11.63 3.75 -10.76
C GLY A 532 -11.33 5.25 -10.67
N SER A 533 -10.07 5.61 -10.44
CA SER A 533 -9.64 7.02 -10.43
C SER A 533 -9.79 7.69 -11.81
N LEU A 534 -9.41 7.00 -12.89
CA LEU A 534 -9.59 7.51 -14.26
C LEU A 534 -11.07 7.65 -14.62
N ALA A 535 -11.90 6.68 -14.26
CA ALA A 535 -13.33 6.72 -14.53
C ALA A 535 -14.02 7.91 -13.84
N THR A 536 -13.67 8.19 -12.57
CA THR A 536 -14.19 9.35 -11.84
C THR A 536 -13.66 10.66 -12.40
N GLU A 537 -12.38 10.75 -12.76
CA GLU A 537 -11.79 11.90 -13.40
C GLU A 537 -12.52 12.25 -14.71
N LEU A 538 -12.59 11.29 -15.64
CA LEU A 538 -13.22 11.49 -16.95
C LEU A 538 -14.71 11.81 -16.81
N SER A 539 -15.40 11.23 -15.82
CA SER A 539 -16.81 11.55 -15.57
C SER A 539 -17.06 12.96 -15.05
N MET A 540 -16.05 13.60 -14.43
CA MET A 540 -16.15 14.97 -13.92
C MET A 540 -15.79 16.03 -14.98
N ARG A 541 -15.18 15.63 -16.10
CA ARG A 541 -14.81 16.52 -17.20
C ARG A 541 -16.03 16.84 -18.08
N GLU A 542 -16.03 18.03 -18.66
CA GLU A 542 -16.99 18.49 -19.69
C GLU A 542 -16.16 18.86 -20.93
N ASP A 543 -15.73 17.83 -21.67
CA ASP A 543 -14.95 18.05 -22.89
C ASP A 543 -15.90 18.34 -24.07
N HIS A 544 -15.59 19.37 -24.85
CA HIS A 544 -16.34 19.73 -26.05
C HIS A 544 -15.57 19.28 -27.29
N PHE A 545 -16.25 18.55 -28.18
CA PHE A 545 -15.74 18.14 -29.48
C PHE A 545 -16.60 18.76 -30.56
N ASP A 546 -16.00 19.47 -31.52
CA ASP A 546 -16.71 20.12 -32.62
C ASP A 546 -17.49 19.12 -33.49
N ASP A 547 -16.89 17.94 -33.76
CA ASP A 547 -17.53 16.81 -34.43
C ASP A 547 -17.14 15.50 -33.74
N VAL A 548 -18.03 15.01 -32.88
CA VAL A 548 -17.83 13.77 -32.13
C VAL A 548 -17.60 12.56 -33.03
N LYS A 549 -18.31 12.46 -34.17
CA LYS A 549 -18.18 11.30 -35.07
C LYS A 549 -16.83 11.28 -35.78
N ALA A 550 -16.40 12.44 -36.27
CA ALA A 550 -15.09 12.55 -36.90
C ALA A 550 -13.97 12.30 -35.89
N HIS A 551 -14.11 12.79 -34.65
CA HIS A 551 -13.13 12.59 -33.58
C HIS A 551 -13.04 11.11 -33.19
N VAL A 552 -14.17 10.42 -32.99
CA VAL A 552 -14.20 8.96 -32.75
C VAL A 552 -13.51 8.18 -33.85
N ALA A 553 -13.81 8.49 -35.13
CA ALA A 553 -13.19 7.82 -36.25
C ALA A 553 -11.67 7.99 -36.27
N GLY A 554 -11.17 9.21 -36.05
CA GLY A 554 -9.73 9.51 -35.99
C GLY A 554 -9.01 8.79 -34.83
N CYS A 555 -9.63 8.74 -33.65
CA CYS A 555 -9.09 8.00 -32.52
C CYS A 555 -9.01 6.49 -32.78
N LEU A 556 -10.08 5.90 -33.34
CA LEU A 556 -10.09 4.47 -33.68
C LEU A 556 -9.07 4.13 -34.77
N GLU A 557 -8.92 4.96 -35.81
CA GLU A 557 -7.89 4.79 -36.83
C GLU A 557 -6.46 4.85 -36.24
N THR A 558 -6.25 5.75 -35.29
CA THR A 558 -4.96 5.86 -34.60
C THR A 558 -4.66 4.61 -33.77
N LEU A 559 -5.64 4.06 -33.07
CA LEU A 559 -5.49 2.80 -32.33
C LEU A 559 -5.21 1.62 -33.26
N ASP A 560 -5.97 1.49 -34.35
CA ASP A 560 -5.79 0.44 -35.35
C ASP A 560 -4.35 0.51 -35.95
N ARG A 561 -3.86 1.72 -36.27
CA ARG A 561 -2.49 1.95 -36.73
C ARG A 561 -1.45 1.52 -35.70
N LYS A 562 -1.60 1.95 -34.43
CA LYS A 562 -0.67 1.58 -33.34
C LYS A 562 -0.64 0.07 -33.13
N ARG A 563 -1.80 -0.59 -33.20
CA ARG A 563 -1.90 -2.06 -33.12
C ARG A 563 -1.13 -2.73 -34.27
N ALA A 564 -1.36 -2.29 -35.50
CA ALA A 564 -0.65 -2.83 -36.66
C ALA A 564 0.88 -2.65 -36.55
N GLU A 565 1.34 -1.52 -35.99
CA GLU A 565 2.76 -1.29 -35.73
C GLU A 565 3.34 -2.16 -34.62
N ALA A 566 2.55 -2.45 -33.58
CA ALA A 566 2.96 -3.35 -32.50
C ALA A 566 3.07 -4.80 -32.99
N VAL A 567 2.08 -5.27 -33.76
CA VAL A 567 2.11 -6.61 -34.41
C VAL A 567 3.31 -6.72 -35.32
N PHE A 568 3.56 -5.72 -36.16
CA PHE A 568 4.71 -5.70 -37.06
C PHE A 568 6.06 -5.77 -36.33
N ARG A 569 6.21 -5.01 -35.22
CA ARG A 569 7.42 -5.08 -34.38
C ARG A 569 7.60 -6.44 -33.74
N SER A 570 6.52 -7.05 -33.25
CA SER A 570 6.54 -8.40 -32.66
C SER A 570 6.98 -9.45 -33.69
N LEU A 571 6.41 -9.42 -34.89
CA LEU A 571 6.78 -10.35 -35.98
C LEU A 571 8.24 -10.21 -36.39
N ILE A 572 8.76 -8.98 -36.47
CA ILE A 572 10.20 -8.76 -36.72
C ILE A 572 11.06 -9.33 -35.58
N GLY A 573 10.64 -9.18 -34.34
CA GLY A 573 11.33 -9.76 -33.18
C GLY A 573 11.37 -11.29 -33.24
N GLN A 574 10.23 -11.91 -33.54
CA GLN A 574 10.12 -13.37 -33.72
C GLN A 574 10.94 -13.88 -34.89
N LEU A 575 10.94 -13.16 -36.02
CA LEU A 575 11.76 -13.50 -37.20
C LEU A 575 13.24 -13.52 -36.85
N LYS A 576 13.73 -12.45 -36.20
CA LYS A 576 15.14 -12.38 -35.78
C LYS A 576 15.51 -13.48 -34.76
N ALA A 577 14.59 -13.86 -33.89
CA ALA A 577 14.79 -14.96 -32.95
C ALA A 577 14.86 -16.31 -33.68
N ALA A 578 13.92 -16.57 -34.60
CA ALA A 578 13.91 -17.79 -35.41
C ALA A 578 15.19 -17.93 -36.28
N GLU A 579 15.69 -16.83 -36.86
CA GLU A 579 16.95 -16.80 -37.63
C GLU A 579 18.17 -17.12 -36.74
N ARG A 580 18.23 -16.55 -35.51
CA ARG A 580 19.33 -16.83 -34.56
C ARG A 580 19.33 -18.28 -34.07
N GLU A 581 18.16 -18.86 -33.89
CA GLU A 581 17.98 -20.23 -33.40
C GLU A 581 18.05 -21.28 -34.52
N GLY A 582 18.25 -20.86 -35.77
CA GLY A 582 18.36 -21.75 -36.95
C GLY A 582 17.04 -22.43 -37.34
N ARG A 583 15.87 -21.90 -36.90
CA ARG A 583 14.53 -22.42 -37.23
C ARG A 583 14.09 -21.94 -38.63
N ALA A 584 14.64 -22.56 -39.69
CA ALA A 584 14.52 -22.09 -41.06
C ALA A 584 13.06 -22.05 -41.58
N GLU A 585 12.20 -22.98 -41.18
CA GLU A 585 10.78 -23.03 -41.59
C GLU A 585 9.97 -21.89 -40.94
N ASP A 586 10.16 -21.68 -39.64
CA ASP A 586 9.52 -20.58 -38.90
C ASP A 586 9.96 -19.21 -39.43
N ALA A 587 11.26 -19.06 -39.73
CA ALA A 587 11.80 -17.83 -40.31
C ALA A 587 11.17 -17.52 -41.67
N ARG A 588 11.00 -18.52 -42.54
CA ARG A 588 10.33 -18.35 -43.86
C ARG A 588 8.88 -17.91 -43.69
N ARG A 589 8.11 -18.57 -42.77
CA ARG A 589 6.72 -18.25 -42.50
C ARG A 589 6.56 -16.82 -41.97
N LEU A 590 7.38 -16.45 -40.99
CA LEU A 590 7.36 -15.12 -40.38
C LEU A 590 7.78 -14.02 -41.38
N ASN A 591 8.75 -14.29 -42.23
CA ASN A 591 9.18 -13.36 -43.30
C ASN A 591 8.06 -13.10 -44.31
N THR A 592 7.30 -14.13 -44.69
CA THR A 592 6.10 -13.98 -45.53
C THR A 592 5.07 -13.05 -44.88
N GLN A 593 4.75 -13.27 -43.60
CA GLN A 593 3.80 -12.43 -42.85
C GLN A 593 4.28 -10.96 -42.71
N VAL A 594 5.58 -10.75 -42.45
CA VAL A 594 6.18 -9.40 -42.40
C VAL A 594 6.07 -8.70 -43.75
N ASN A 595 6.31 -9.41 -44.86
CA ASN A 595 6.25 -8.85 -46.23
C ASN A 595 4.80 -8.53 -46.63
N GLU A 596 3.82 -9.37 -46.28
CA GLU A 596 2.41 -9.11 -46.50
C GLU A 596 1.94 -7.83 -45.77
N LEU A 597 2.32 -7.65 -44.50
CA LEU A 597 2.01 -6.43 -43.74
C LEU A 597 2.73 -5.17 -44.30
N ARG A 598 3.92 -5.32 -44.89
CA ARG A 598 4.61 -4.23 -45.60
C ARG A 598 3.87 -3.81 -46.87
N MET A 599 3.36 -4.77 -47.63
CA MET A 599 2.58 -4.51 -48.84
C MET A 599 1.27 -3.79 -48.54
N GLN A 600 0.56 -4.20 -47.46
CA GLN A 600 -0.63 -3.51 -47.01
C GLN A 600 -0.38 -2.05 -46.60
N LYS A 601 0.76 -1.76 -45.93
CA LYS A 601 1.16 -0.38 -45.59
C LYS A 601 1.47 0.46 -46.83
N SER A 602 1.89 -0.12 -47.94
CA SER A 602 2.26 0.59 -49.18
C SER A 602 1.10 0.84 -50.13
N GLY A 603 -0.15 0.48 -49.77
CA GLY A 603 -1.35 0.72 -50.60
C GLY A 603 -1.43 -0.18 -51.86
N ARG A 604 -0.66 -1.26 -51.97
CA ARG A 604 -0.75 -2.24 -53.06
C ARG A 604 -1.70 -3.38 -52.70
N PRO A 605 -2.58 -3.82 -53.58
CA PRO A 605 -3.53 -4.89 -53.28
C PRO A 605 -2.79 -6.20 -53.01
N SER A 606 -2.97 -6.74 -51.80
CA SER A 606 -2.51 -8.08 -51.42
C SER A 606 -3.65 -9.08 -51.59
N THR A 607 -3.36 -10.16 -52.32
CA THR A 607 -4.23 -11.32 -52.44
C THR A 607 -4.17 -12.13 -51.13
N GLY A 608 -5.21 -12.04 -50.32
CA GLY A 608 -5.52 -12.98 -49.22
C GLY A 608 -4.78 -12.74 -47.92
N LEU A 609 -5.37 -12.04 -46.99
CA LEU A 609 -5.32 -12.27 -45.52
C LEU A 609 -6.09 -11.19 -44.75
N LEU A 610 -7.31 -10.88 -45.16
CA LEU A 610 -8.29 -10.14 -44.32
C LEU A 610 -8.84 -10.99 -43.16
N SER A 611 -8.43 -12.28 -43.06
CA SER A 611 -8.91 -13.19 -42.01
C SER A 611 -8.08 -13.21 -40.72
N LEU A 612 -6.79 -12.83 -40.77
CA LEU A 612 -5.92 -12.90 -39.58
C LEU A 612 -5.98 -11.67 -38.65
N VAL A 613 -6.70 -10.63 -39.05
CA VAL A 613 -6.93 -9.44 -38.20
C VAL A 613 -8.37 -9.44 -37.62
N LYS A 614 -9.19 -10.44 -37.98
CA LYS A 614 -10.59 -10.57 -37.52
C LYS A 614 -10.82 -11.66 -36.47
N GLU A 615 -9.79 -12.45 -36.08
CA GLU A 615 -9.86 -13.38 -34.95
C GLU A 615 -9.11 -12.80 -33.71
#